data_cee3ca76de866c5d4d750c876a9baa79
#
_entry.id   cee3ca76de866c5d4d750c876a9baa79
#
_cell.length_a   1.000
_cell.length_b   1.000
_cell.length_c   1.000
_cell.angle_alpha   90.00
_cell.angle_beta   90.00
_cell.angle_gamma   90.00
#
_symmetry.space_group_name_H-M   'P 1'
#
loop_
_entity.id
_entity.type
_entity.pdbx_description
1 polymer ?
#
loop_
_entity_poly.entity_id
_entity_poly.type
_entity_poly.pdbx_seq_one_letter_code
_entity_poly.pdbx_strand_id
1 'polypeptide(L)'
;MERKVGEIFTYKGKTYKILKATYGCRGCALYKQTCIDINEIESCFANDREDKTSVIFKEINNMEIKNSQITIDIPKGMEIDTENSDFAKGIIKFKLDGNTYANIEKILNIKNTSTSITVSKNNKHKLLAIDKLMNIARYYNKDWKPNPYSEEGVYYIRFNHLKNVFWVDFTYGVDTNDIFFKNLEDARAVVNNPNFKEILDAIYR
;
A
#
# COMPACT_ATOMS: atom_id res chain seq x y z
N MET A 1 -42.50 -2.59 -3.63
CA MET A 1 -41.37 -3.01 -4.51
C MET A 1 -40.80 -4.28 -3.90
N GLU A 2 -40.91 -5.39 -4.62
CA GLU A 2 -40.49 -6.70 -4.11
C GLU A 2 -38.96 -6.83 -4.07
N ARG A 3 -38.42 -7.28 -2.92
CA ARG A 3 -36.99 -7.51 -2.74
C ARG A 3 -36.56 -8.86 -3.30
N LYS A 4 -35.39 -8.92 -3.89
CA LYS A 4 -34.87 -10.13 -4.54
C LYS A 4 -34.12 -11.06 -3.57
N VAL A 5 -34.08 -12.35 -3.88
CA VAL A 5 -33.28 -13.32 -3.17
C VAL A 5 -31.82 -12.85 -3.14
N GLY A 6 -31.19 -12.85 -1.95
CA GLY A 6 -29.84 -12.35 -1.71
C GLY A 6 -29.79 -10.91 -1.20
N GLU A 7 -30.87 -10.14 -1.33
CA GLU A 7 -30.94 -8.76 -0.86
C GLU A 7 -30.91 -8.67 0.67
N ILE A 8 -30.32 -7.59 1.18
CA ILE A 8 -30.19 -7.31 2.61
C ILE A 8 -31.00 -6.08 2.93
N PHE A 9 -31.77 -6.11 4.02
CA PHE A 9 -32.59 -4.98 4.47
C PHE A 9 -32.63 -4.89 5.99
N THR A 10 -32.97 -3.70 6.50
CA THR A 10 -33.13 -3.48 7.94
C THR A 10 -34.61 -3.33 8.28
N TYR A 11 -35.06 -4.03 9.32
CA TYR A 11 -36.40 -3.96 9.86
C TYR A 11 -36.37 -3.98 11.39
N LYS A 12 -37.11 -3.05 12.03
CA LYS A 12 -37.14 -2.89 13.50
C LYS A 12 -35.73 -2.93 14.16
N GLY A 13 -34.73 -2.30 13.52
CA GLY A 13 -33.38 -2.22 14.04
C GLY A 13 -32.52 -3.48 13.85
N LYS A 14 -33.02 -4.50 13.17
CA LYS A 14 -32.31 -5.73 12.85
C LYS A 14 -32.09 -5.86 11.35
N THR A 15 -30.99 -6.46 10.96
CA THR A 15 -30.63 -6.67 9.55
C THR A 15 -30.95 -8.10 9.12
N TYR A 16 -31.58 -8.24 7.97
CA TYR A 16 -32.01 -9.52 7.44
C TYR A 16 -31.51 -9.71 6.01
N LYS A 17 -31.21 -10.96 5.67
CA LYS A 17 -30.92 -11.39 4.30
C LYS A 17 -32.06 -12.28 3.79
N ILE A 18 -32.49 -12.04 2.57
CA ILE A 18 -33.51 -12.83 1.89
C ILE A 18 -32.83 -14.09 1.30
N LEU A 19 -33.33 -15.25 1.69
CA LEU A 19 -32.87 -16.53 1.17
C LEU A 19 -34.04 -17.29 0.56
N LYS A 20 -33.78 -18.10 -0.47
CA LYS A 20 -34.76 -19.01 -1.03
C LYS A 20 -35.19 -20.05 0.01
N ALA A 21 -36.45 -20.23 0.24
CA ALA A 21 -36.99 -21.24 1.12
C ALA A 21 -36.84 -22.63 0.48
N THR A 22 -36.32 -23.58 1.21
CA THR A 22 -36.22 -24.99 0.78
C THR A 22 -37.34 -25.85 1.39
N TYR A 23 -37.74 -25.53 2.62
CA TYR A 23 -38.73 -26.27 3.37
C TYR A 23 -39.64 -25.32 4.17
N GLY A 24 -40.48 -24.55 3.49
CA GLY A 24 -41.41 -23.59 4.13
C GLY A 24 -40.66 -22.57 5.00
N CYS A 25 -41.24 -22.25 6.16
CA CYS A 25 -40.68 -21.26 7.09
C CYS A 25 -39.53 -21.79 7.99
N ARG A 26 -39.00 -22.97 7.73
CA ARG A 26 -37.93 -23.55 8.56
C ARG A 26 -36.64 -22.71 8.43
N GLY A 27 -36.16 -22.18 9.56
CA GLY A 27 -34.96 -21.32 9.60
C GLY A 27 -35.23 -19.84 9.33
N CYS A 28 -36.51 -19.44 9.17
CA CYS A 28 -36.87 -18.03 9.08
C CYS A 28 -36.76 -17.38 10.47
N ALA A 29 -36.05 -16.27 10.56
CA ALA A 29 -35.88 -15.52 11.81
C ALA A 29 -37.15 -14.83 12.26
N LEU A 30 -38.11 -14.63 11.36
CA LEU A 30 -39.37 -13.97 11.62
C LEU A 30 -40.50 -14.97 11.85
N TYR A 31 -40.20 -16.27 11.95
CA TYR A 31 -41.22 -17.32 12.21
C TYR A 31 -41.78 -17.23 13.63
N LYS A 32 -43.10 -17.28 13.79
CA LYS A 32 -43.90 -17.30 15.02
C LYS A 32 -44.27 -15.96 15.68
N GLN A 33 -43.45 -14.94 15.69
CA GLN A 33 -43.79 -13.70 16.42
C GLN A 33 -44.09 -12.50 15.53
N THR A 34 -43.54 -12.48 14.34
CA THR A 34 -43.59 -11.32 13.43
C THR A 34 -44.07 -11.65 12.03
N CYS A 35 -44.46 -12.91 11.77
CA CYS A 35 -44.94 -13.33 10.46
C CYS A 35 -46.23 -12.55 10.02
N ILE A 36 -46.99 -12.03 10.98
CA ILE A 36 -48.20 -11.24 10.74
C ILE A 36 -47.87 -9.80 10.37
N ASP A 37 -46.80 -9.26 10.94
CA ASP A 37 -46.31 -7.89 10.65
C ASP A 37 -45.56 -7.81 9.30
N ILE A 38 -45.20 -8.96 8.71
CA ILE A 38 -44.43 -9.03 7.46
C ILE A 38 -45.28 -8.61 6.26
N ASN A 39 -46.60 -8.75 6.31
CA ASN A 39 -47.45 -8.21 5.24
C ASN A 39 -47.32 -6.70 5.03
N GLU A 40 -46.73 -5.98 6.03
CA GLU A 40 -46.31 -4.59 5.89
C GLU A 40 -44.99 -4.41 5.13
N ILE A 41 -44.18 -5.47 5.05
CA ILE A 41 -42.85 -5.39 4.47
C ILE A 41 -42.82 -6.06 3.10
N GLU A 42 -43.23 -7.33 3.02
CA GLU A 42 -43.22 -8.11 1.77
C GLU A 42 -43.76 -9.53 1.94
N SER A 43 -44.41 -10.10 0.92
CA SER A 43 -44.82 -11.49 0.96
C SER A 43 -43.64 -12.46 0.89
N CYS A 44 -43.68 -13.53 1.70
CA CYS A 44 -42.68 -14.60 1.66
C CYS A 44 -43.12 -15.85 0.88
N PHE A 45 -44.39 -15.87 0.45
CA PHE A 45 -44.95 -17.00 -0.27
C PHE A 45 -44.86 -16.84 -1.78
N ALA A 46 -44.50 -17.91 -2.48
CA ALA A 46 -44.31 -17.92 -3.93
C ALA A 46 -45.58 -17.44 -4.69
N ASN A 47 -46.77 -17.73 -4.19
CA ASN A 47 -48.02 -17.34 -4.85
C ASN A 47 -48.23 -15.82 -4.89
N ASP A 48 -47.71 -15.12 -3.88
CA ASP A 48 -47.93 -13.68 -3.69
C ASP A 48 -46.71 -12.86 -4.17
N ARG A 49 -45.67 -13.52 -4.62
CA ARG A 49 -44.45 -12.89 -5.13
C ARG A 49 -44.39 -12.87 -6.65
N GLU A 50 -43.86 -11.81 -7.22
CA GLU A 50 -43.64 -11.66 -8.66
C GLU A 50 -42.69 -12.71 -9.21
N ASP A 51 -41.59 -13.02 -8.45
CA ASP A 51 -40.58 -14.00 -8.85
C ASP A 51 -41.04 -15.46 -8.64
N LYS A 52 -42.28 -15.70 -8.16
CA LYS A 52 -42.83 -17.03 -7.85
C LYS A 52 -41.90 -17.90 -6.98
N THR A 53 -41.08 -17.27 -6.14
CA THR A 53 -40.12 -17.95 -5.27
C THR A 53 -40.50 -17.73 -3.80
N SER A 54 -40.71 -18.81 -3.04
CA SER A 54 -40.87 -18.69 -1.59
C SER A 54 -39.52 -18.34 -0.94
N VAL A 55 -39.52 -17.41 0.01
CA VAL A 55 -38.33 -16.91 0.68
C VAL A 55 -38.46 -17.00 2.20
N ILE A 56 -37.33 -17.03 2.85
CA ILE A 56 -37.17 -16.87 4.29
C ILE A 56 -36.23 -15.69 4.59
N PHE A 57 -36.44 -15.08 5.74
CA PHE A 57 -35.61 -13.98 6.23
C PHE A 57 -34.66 -14.51 7.29
N LYS A 58 -33.36 -14.47 7.00
CA LYS A 58 -32.32 -14.87 7.95
C LYS A 58 -31.78 -13.63 8.61
N GLU A 59 -31.93 -13.50 9.93
CA GLU A 59 -31.27 -12.42 10.67
C GLU A 59 -29.78 -12.55 10.49
N ILE A 60 -29.18 -11.51 9.93
CA ILE A 60 -27.75 -11.33 9.93
C ILE A 60 -27.49 -10.47 11.16
N ASN A 61 -27.06 -11.10 12.24
CA ASN A 61 -26.44 -10.29 13.26
C ASN A 61 -25.38 -9.47 12.50
N ASN A 62 -25.43 -8.14 12.62
CA ASN A 62 -24.23 -7.35 12.43
C ASN A 62 -23.24 -7.98 13.40
N MET A 63 -22.59 -9.06 12.97
CA MET A 63 -21.34 -9.40 13.60
C MET A 63 -20.59 -8.11 13.50
N GLU A 64 -20.43 -7.47 14.64
CA GLU A 64 -19.38 -6.50 14.79
C GLU A 64 -18.23 -7.12 14.02
N ILE A 65 -17.84 -6.47 12.92
CA ILE A 65 -16.60 -6.81 12.22
C ILE A 65 -15.51 -6.36 13.19
N LYS A 66 -15.47 -7.02 14.35
CA LYS A 66 -14.37 -6.96 15.29
C LYS A 66 -13.34 -7.88 14.69
N ASN A 67 -12.34 -7.26 14.07
CA ASN A 67 -11.15 -7.91 13.53
C ASN A 67 -11.32 -8.75 12.25
N SER A 68 -12.03 -8.27 11.25
CA SER A 68 -11.83 -8.78 9.88
C SER A 68 -10.47 -8.31 9.38
N GLN A 69 -9.46 -9.13 9.59
CA GLN A 69 -8.18 -8.96 8.92
C GLN A 69 -8.31 -9.52 7.51
N ILE A 70 -8.05 -8.69 6.52
CA ILE A 70 -7.82 -9.16 5.16
C ILE A 70 -6.30 -9.27 5.01
N THR A 71 -5.82 -10.50 4.87
CA THR A 71 -4.42 -10.72 4.52
C THR A 71 -4.30 -10.64 3.01
N ILE A 72 -3.40 -9.78 2.55
CA ILE A 72 -3.12 -9.58 1.13
C ILE A 72 -1.66 -9.92 0.91
N ASP A 73 -1.41 -10.87 0.01
CA ASP A 73 -0.06 -11.17 -0.44
C ASP A 73 0.43 -10.06 -1.36
N ILE A 74 1.41 -9.29 -0.89
CA ILE A 74 2.04 -8.24 -1.70
C ILE A 74 3.11 -8.90 -2.57
N PRO A 75 3.06 -8.74 -3.91
CA PRO A 75 4.08 -9.27 -4.79
C PRO A 75 5.46 -8.73 -4.45
N LYS A 76 6.49 -9.56 -4.58
CA LYS A 76 7.87 -9.18 -4.28
C LYS A 76 8.30 -7.94 -5.09
N GLY A 77 8.83 -6.94 -4.40
CA GLY A 77 9.27 -5.67 -5.00
C GLY A 77 8.13 -4.70 -5.31
N MET A 78 6.96 -4.92 -4.71
CA MET A 78 5.82 -4.02 -4.82
C MET A 78 5.33 -3.59 -3.43
N GLU A 79 4.61 -2.49 -3.40
CA GLU A 79 3.89 -1.99 -2.22
C GLU A 79 2.45 -1.63 -2.60
N ILE A 80 1.57 -1.45 -1.63
CA ILE A 80 0.21 -1.00 -1.89
C ILE A 80 0.25 0.45 -2.36
N ASP A 81 -0.33 0.71 -3.52
CA ASP A 81 -0.54 2.07 -4.04
C ASP A 81 -1.79 2.67 -3.38
N THR A 82 -1.59 3.31 -2.24
CA THR A 82 -2.69 3.90 -1.45
C THR A 82 -3.36 5.08 -2.17
N GLU A 83 -2.65 5.78 -3.05
CA GLU A 83 -3.16 6.94 -3.79
C GLU A 83 -4.13 6.51 -4.92
N ASN A 84 -3.86 5.37 -5.55
CA ASN A 84 -4.66 4.87 -6.67
C ASN A 84 -5.59 3.69 -6.29
N SER A 85 -5.57 3.24 -5.02
CA SER A 85 -6.47 2.22 -4.49
C SER A 85 -7.80 2.84 -4.07
N ASP A 86 -8.90 2.12 -4.27
CA ASP A 86 -10.24 2.48 -3.77
C ASP A 86 -10.68 1.43 -2.74
N PHE A 87 -10.28 1.64 -1.51
CA PHE A 87 -10.58 0.70 -0.42
C PHE A 87 -12.08 0.57 -0.15
N ALA A 88 -12.87 1.62 -0.42
CA ALA A 88 -14.32 1.59 -0.24
C ALA A 88 -14.99 0.63 -1.24
N LYS A 89 -14.42 0.49 -2.44
CA LYS A 89 -14.85 -0.47 -3.46
C LYS A 89 -14.11 -1.80 -3.40
N GLY A 90 -13.18 -1.97 -2.47
CA GLY A 90 -12.35 -3.17 -2.37
C GLY A 90 -11.33 -3.32 -3.50
N ILE A 91 -10.96 -2.22 -4.15
CA ILE A 91 -9.95 -2.21 -5.22
C ILE A 91 -8.59 -1.84 -4.61
N ILE A 92 -7.65 -2.78 -4.66
CA ILE A 92 -6.28 -2.59 -4.20
C ILE A 92 -5.35 -2.66 -5.40
N LYS A 93 -4.57 -1.59 -5.58
CA LYS A 93 -3.53 -1.52 -6.60
C LYS A 93 -2.16 -1.60 -5.97
N PHE A 94 -1.20 -2.09 -6.74
CA PHE A 94 0.19 -2.20 -6.33
C PHE A 94 1.06 -1.31 -7.22
N LYS A 95 2.11 -0.74 -6.64
CA LYS A 95 3.17 -0.02 -7.35
C LYS A 95 4.53 -0.62 -6.97
N LEU A 96 5.56 -0.35 -7.77
CA LEU A 96 6.92 -0.76 -7.43
C LEU A 96 7.36 -0.06 -6.14
N ASP A 97 7.95 -0.82 -5.22
CA ASP A 97 8.60 -0.25 -4.05
C ASP A 97 9.98 0.32 -4.41
N GLY A 98 10.48 1.26 -3.61
CA GLY A 98 11.84 1.81 -3.74
C GLY A 98 12.91 1.03 -2.99
N ASN A 99 12.63 -0.20 -2.56
CA ASN A 99 13.51 -0.99 -1.71
C ASN A 99 14.71 -1.61 -2.43
N THR A 100 14.72 -1.60 -3.76
CA THR A 100 15.87 -2.05 -4.56
C THR A 100 16.25 -1.00 -5.59
N TYR A 101 17.55 -0.97 -5.94
CA TYR A 101 18.02 -0.04 -6.97
C TYR A 101 17.35 -0.32 -8.33
N ALA A 102 17.11 -1.59 -8.67
CA ALA A 102 16.43 -1.97 -9.90
C ALA A 102 14.98 -1.43 -10.00
N ASN A 103 14.27 -1.35 -8.88
CA ASN A 103 12.95 -0.71 -8.84
C ASN A 103 13.06 0.81 -8.98
N ILE A 104 14.01 1.44 -8.30
CA ILE A 104 14.30 2.88 -8.43
C ILE A 104 14.61 3.25 -9.88
N GLU A 105 15.45 2.47 -10.58
CA GLU A 105 15.73 2.70 -12.01
C GLU A 105 14.45 2.70 -12.87
N LYS A 106 13.53 1.77 -12.61
CA LYS A 106 12.26 1.68 -13.33
C LYS A 106 11.34 2.86 -12.98
N ILE A 107 11.20 3.20 -11.69
CA ILE A 107 10.36 4.31 -11.22
C ILE A 107 10.84 5.63 -11.82
N LEU A 108 12.15 5.88 -11.81
CA LEU A 108 12.76 7.10 -12.35
C LEU A 108 12.91 7.07 -13.87
N ASN A 109 12.53 5.96 -14.54
CA ASN A 109 12.72 5.75 -15.98
C ASN A 109 14.16 6.05 -16.45
N ILE A 110 15.14 5.57 -15.67
CA ILE A 110 16.56 5.76 -15.99
C ILE A 110 16.88 4.91 -17.21
N LYS A 111 17.18 5.58 -18.30
CA LYS A 111 17.69 4.92 -19.51
C LYS A 111 19.19 4.75 -19.37
N ASN A 112 19.68 3.53 -19.51
CA ASN A 112 21.11 3.26 -19.63
C ASN A 112 21.65 3.90 -20.92
N THR A 113 22.01 5.17 -20.84
CA THR A 113 22.78 5.81 -21.90
C THR A 113 24.23 5.40 -21.67
N SER A 114 24.72 4.48 -22.48
CA SER A 114 26.13 4.11 -22.51
C SER A 114 26.93 5.28 -23.11
N THR A 115 27.24 6.26 -22.29
CA THR A 115 28.34 7.16 -22.59
C THR A 115 29.61 6.43 -22.21
N SER A 116 30.50 6.21 -23.18
CA SER A 116 31.83 5.64 -22.92
C SER A 116 32.66 6.67 -22.15
N ILE A 117 32.54 6.62 -20.81
CA ILE A 117 33.41 7.38 -19.94
C ILE A 117 34.69 6.55 -19.76
N THR A 118 35.83 7.08 -20.21
CA THR A 118 37.13 6.47 -19.98
C THR A 118 37.57 6.80 -18.54
N VAL A 119 37.35 5.85 -17.64
CA VAL A 119 37.83 5.92 -16.25
C VAL A 119 38.81 4.80 -15.99
N SER A 120 39.74 5.02 -15.06
CA SER A 120 40.62 3.94 -14.63
C SER A 120 39.81 2.76 -14.08
N LYS A 121 40.26 1.54 -14.37
CA LYS A 121 39.58 0.31 -13.96
C LYS A 121 39.26 0.29 -12.46
N ASN A 122 40.14 0.82 -11.64
CA ASN A 122 40.02 0.85 -10.18
C ASN A 122 38.91 1.81 -9.70
N ASN A 123 38.63 2.89 -10.43
CA ASN A 123 37.65 3.89 -10.03
C ASN A 123 36.27 3.61 -10.61
N LYS A 124 36.15 2.74 -11.63
CA LYS A 124 34.89 2.48 -12.31
C LYS A 124 33.79 2.01 -11.36
N HIS A 125 34.12 1.09 -10.47
CA HIS A 125 33.14 0.52 -9.53
C HIS A 125 32.60 1.58 -8.56
N LYS A 126 33.52 2.41 -8.01
CA LYS A 126 33.18 3.50 -7.10
C LYS A 126 32.30 4.55 -7.78
N LEU A 127 32.64 4.96 -8.99
CA LEU A 127 31.86 5.97 -9.75
C LEU A 127 30.46 5.48 -10.10
N LEU A 128 30.32 4.20 -10.49
CA LEU A 128 29.01 3.60 -10.71
C LEU A 128 28.17 3.54 -9.42
N ALA A 129 28.82 3.29 -8.29
CA ALA A 129 28.14 3.29 -7.00
C ALA A 129 27.69 4.70 -6.58
N ILE A 130 28.51 5.73 -6.85
CA ILE A 130 28.14 7.14 -6.62
C ILE A 130 26.91 7.51 -7.47
N ASP A 131 26.91 7.18 -8.78
CA ASP A 131 25.78 7.43 -9.66
C ASP A 131 24.50 6.75 -9.14
N LYS A 132 24.61 5.50 -8.70
CA LYS A 132 23.48 4.78 -8.07
C LYS A 132 22.96 5.50 -6.83
N LEU A 133 23.86 5.95 -5.94
CA LEU A 133 23.46 6.66 -4.72
C LEU A 133 22.81 8.02 -5.04
N MET A 134 23.27 8.72 -6.07
CA MET A 134 22.62 9.94 -6.57
C MET A 134 21.18 9.66 -7.03
N ASN A 135 20.95 8.56 -7.75
CA ASN A 135 19.63 8.16 -8.19
C ASN A 135 18.72 7.72 -7.02
N ILE A 136 19.28 7.04 -6.01
CA ILE A 136 18.59 6.72 -4.77
C ILE A 136 18.15 8.00 -4.04
N ALA A 137 19.07 8.94 -3.87
CA ALA A 137 18.76 10.24 -3.25
C ALA A 137 17.68 11.00 -4.04
N ARG A 138 17.75 11.01 -5.38
CA ARG A 138 16.73 11.61 -6.23
C ARG A 138 15.35 10.96 -6.04
N TYR A 139 15.28 9.65 -5.88
CA TYR A 139 14.03 8.93 -5.62
C TYR A 139 13.37 9.39 -4.30
N TYR A 140 14.15 9.44 -3.21
CA TYR A 140 13.65 9.85 -1.90
C TYR A 140 13.34 11.35 -1.83
N ASN A 141 14.18 12.18 -2.43
CA ASN A 141 14.01 13.64 -2.46
C ASN A 141 12.89 14.11 -3.38
N LYS A 142 12.40 13.27 -4.28
CA LYS A 142 11.42 13.63 -5.34
C LYS A 142 11.93 14.84 -6.14
N ASP A 143 11.19 15.95 -6.14
CA ASP A 143 11.53 17.17 -6.86
C ASP A 143 12.43 18.13 -6.06
N TRP A 144 12.70 17.83 -4.79
CA TRP A 144 13.56 18.66 -3.97
C TRP A 144 15.02 18.59 -4.42
N LYS A 145 15.64 19.76 -4.50
CA LYS A 145 17.08 19.91 -4.78
C LYS A 145 17.71 20.73 -3.67
N PRO A 146 18.92 20.37 -3.20
CA PRO A 146 19.63 21.15 -2.20
C PRO A 146 19.91 22.55 -2.75
N ASN A 147 19.61 23.57 -1.95
CA ASN A 147 19.91 24.96 -2.26
C ASN A 147 21.11 25.40 -1.42
N PRO A 148 22.28 25.69 -2.05
CA PRO A 148 23.48 26.11 -1.31
C PRO A 148 23.34 27.43 -0.55
N TYR A 149 22.30 28.19 -0.84
CA TYR A 149 22.01 29.48 -0.19
C TYR A 149 20.88 29.38 0.84
N SER A 150 20.38 28.20 1.10
CA SER A 150 19.32 27.99 2.10
C SER A 150 19.92 27.77 3.47
N GLU A 151 19.24 28.30 4.49
CA GLU A 151 19.52 28.00 5.91
C GLU A 151 18.86 26.66 6.34
N GLU A 152 18.17 25.98 5.43
CA GLU A 152 17.62 24.66 5.71
C GLU A 152 18.73 23.64 5.86
N GLY A 153 18.67 22.88 6.93
CA GLY A 153 19.60 21.78 7.16
C GLY A 153 19.33 20.62 6.22
N VAL A 154 20.39 19.95 5.82
CA VAL A 154 20.36 18.78 4.95
C VAL A 154 21.11 17.61 5.57
N TYR A 155 20.75 16.40 5.17
CA TYR A 155 21.30 15.17 5.71
C TYR A 155 22.15 14.47 4.66
N TYR A 156 23.24 13.82 5.10
CA TYR A 156 24.12 13.05 4.21
C TYR A 156 24.68 11.83 4.92
N ILE A 157 25.10 10.83 4.16
CA ILE A 157 25.58 9.56 4.69
C ILE A 157 27.10 9.63 4.89
N ARG A 158 27.56 9.18 6.05
CA ARG A 158 28.97 9.02 6.39
C ARG A 158 29.29 7.59 6.83
N PHE A 159 30.57 7.27 6.79
CA PHE A 159 31.09 6.00 7.26
C PHE A 159 32.14 6.21 8.36
N ASN A 160 31.97 5.55 9.50
CA ASN A 160 32.96 5.53 10.57
C ASN A 160 33.86 4.31 10.42
N HIS A 161 35.07 4.53 9.97
CA HIS A 161 36.07 3.44 9.79
C HIS A 161 36.43 2.72 11.08
N LEU A 162 36.47 3.43 12.23
CA LEU A 162 36.79 2.84 13.52
C LEU A 162 35.70 1.90 14.04
N LYS A 163 34.46 2.31 13.89
CA LYS A 163 33.28 1.54 14.34
C LYS A 163 32.72 0.64 13.26
N ASN A 164 33.21 0.77 12.02
CA ASN A 164 32.73 0.03 10.85
C ASN A 164 31.21 0.15 10.61
N VAL A 165 30.66 1.36 10.81
CA VAL A 165 29.21 1.63 10.69
C VAL A 165 28.95 2.84 9.81
N PHE A 166 27.84 2.80 9.09
CA PHE A 166 27.26 3.97 8.43
C PHE A 166 26.44 4.77 9.43
N TRP A 167 26.46 6.08 9.28
CA TRP A 167 25.56 6.97 10.00
C TRP A 167 25.05 8.09 9.10
N VAL A 168 24.02 8.77 9.52
CA VAL A 168 23.52 9.99 8.88
C VAL A 168 24.02 11.19 9.70
N ASP A 169 24.66 12.11 9.01
CA ASP A 169 25.14 13.38 9.56
C ASP A 169 24.28 14.53 8.99
N PHE A 170 24.46 15.72 9.55
CA PHE A 170 23.64 16.89 9.27
C PHE A 170 24.54 18.13 9.04
N THR A 171 24.15 18.98 8.10
CA THR A 171 24.81 20.27 7.85
C THR A 171 23.80 21.34 7.42
N TYR A 172 24.13 22.60 7.66
CA TYR A 172 23.40 23.74 7.13
C TYR A 172 23.98 24.25 5.80
N GLY A 173 25.15 23.82 5.41
CA GLY A 173 25.78 24.18 4.15
C GLY A 173 25.74 23.01 3.18
N VAL A 174 25.50 23.30 1.91
CA VAL A 174 25.58 22.31 0.83
C VAL A 174 26.93 22.44 0.17
N ASP A 175 27.82 21.48 0.39
CA ASP A 175 29.02 21.34 -0.41
C ASP A 175 28.67 20.59 -1.70
N THR A 176 29.20 21.06 -2.82
CA THR A 176 28.85 20.56 -4.17
C THR A 176 29.25 19.10 -4.41
N ASN A 177 30.02 18.52 -3.53
CA ASN A 177 30.57 17.16 -3.69
C ASN A 177 29.79 16.07 -2.92
N ASP A 178 28.82 16.45 -2.09
CA ASP A 178 28.08 15.48 -1.28
C ASP A 178 26.71 15.16 -1.86
N ILE A 179 26.19 13.97 -1.50
CA ILE A 179 24.84 13.52 -1.88
C ILE A 179 23.93 13.75 -0.69
N PHE A 180 22.97 14.66 -0.85
CA PHE A 180 22.12 15.11 0.22
C PHE A 180 20.71 14.53 0.16
N PHE A 181 20.12 14.38 1.35
CA PHE A 181 18.72 14.03 1.57
C PHE A 181 18.01 15.19 2.28
N LYS A 182 16.77 15.43 1.89
CA LYS A 182 15.93 16.46 2.54
C LYS A 182 15.55 16.06 3.96
N ASN A 183 15.22 14.79 4.17
CA ASN A 183 14.71 14.28 5.43
C ASN A 183 15.67 13.29 6.07
N LEU A 184 15.76 13.32 7.40
CA LEU A 184 16.57 12.39 8.19
C LEU A 184 16.10 10.94 8.00
N GLU A 185 14.79 10.73 7.96
CA GLU A 185 14.15 9.42 7.83
C GLU A 185 14.51 8.76 6.49
N ASP A 186 14.54 9.53 5.41
CA ASP A 186 14.91 9.06 4.08
C ASP A 186 16.38 8.61 4.03
N ALA A 187 17.29 9.42 4.59
CA ALA A 187 18.68 9.06 4.70
C ALA A 187 18.91 7.81 5.56
N ARG A 188 18.19 7.69 6.67
CA ARG A 188 18.21 6.49 7.54
C ARG A 188 17.66 5.26 6.83
N ALA A 189 16.58 5.41 6.07
CA ALA A 189 16.02 4.32 5.28
C ALA A 189 17.05 3.75 4.31
N VAL A 190 17.85 4.60 3.66
CA VAL A 190 18.93 4.16 2.76
C VAL A 190 20.04 3.44 3.52
N VAL A 191 20.49 3.98 4.65
CA VAL A 191 21.57 3.36 5.46
C VAL A 191 21.16 1.99 6.00
N ASN A 192 19.91 1.85 6.41
CA ASN A 192 19.40 0.63 7.03
C ASN A 192 18.89 -0.41 6.02
N ASN A 193 18.80 -0.05 4.74
CA ASN A 193 18.32 -0.98 3.71
C ASN A 193 19.44 -1.94 3.26
N PRO A 194 19.31 -3.25 3.51
CA PRO A 194 20.33 -4.22 3.14
C PRO A 194 20.56 -4.30 1.63
N ASN A 195 19.60 -3.92 0.80
CA ASN A 195 19.73 -3.93 -0.66
C ASN A 195 20.63 -2.81 -1.20
N PHE A 196 20.91 -1.76 -0.39
CA PHE A 196 21.81 -0.67 -0.77
C PHE A 196 23.20 -0.82 -0.16
N LYS A 197 23.42 -1.83 0.67
CA LYS A 197 24.69 -2.02 1.39
C LYS A 197 25.88 -2.11 0.45
N GLU A 198 25.80 -2.87 -0.64
CA GLU A 198 26.87 -3.00 -1.62
C GLU A 198 27.23 -1.66 -2.27
N ILE A 199 26.23 -0.82 -2.54
CA ILE A 199 26.44 0.52 -3.12
C ILE A 199 27.19 1.40 -2.13
N LEU A 200 26.77 1.41 -0.87
CA LEU A 200 27.40 2.20 0.19
C LEU A 200 28.83 1.70 0.47
N ASP A 201 29.05 0.39 0.55
CA ASP A 201 30.38 -0.20 0.74
C ASP A 201 31.34 0.19 -0.40
N ALA A 202 30.88 0.18 -1.65
CA ALA A 202 31.71 0.54 -2.80
C ALA A 202 32.12 2.03 -2.84
N ILE A 203 31.36 2.91 -2.18
CA ILE A 203 31.66 4.34 -2.11
C ILE A 203 32.65 4.66 -0.97
N TYR A 204 32.38 4.07 0.20
CA TYR A 204 32.95 4.53 1.46
C TYR A 204 34.05 3.60 2.03
N ARG A 205 34.13 2.36 1.56
CA ARG A 205 35.14 1.38 1.95
C ARG A 205 36.15 1.14 0.85
#